data_fa13e9cd088e02e667cf71b5c9439c21
#
_entry.id   fa13e9cd088e02e667cf71b5c9439c21
#
_cell.length_a   1.000
_cell.length_b   1.000
_cell.length_c   1.000
_cell.angle_alpha   90.00
_cell.angle_beta   90.00
_cell.angle_gamma   90.00
#
_symmetry.space_group_name_H-M   'P 1'
#
loop_
_entity.id
_entity.type
_entity.pdbx_description
1 polymer ?
#
loop_
_entity_poly.entity_id
_entity_poly.type
_entity_poly.pdbx_seq_one_letter_code
_entity_poly.pdbx_strand_id
1 'polypeptide(L)'
;MFKILLIDRCHFTRTGLEEWLNHSGLFPHSLLVTSLNNLFLAKEHILQWKPALVIADLNGFQSDIHHLEQLSPLMAASENVPFISLHTGEAPEMSAFMQRFPVWASLQKNTALDTLSETINDALTTHEVCEPAYMVTPLLTKQEERVLSLWMEGDSNQKIASKLSINGKTVYTYKRNIRMKLHMDTRYSPFLSLPEHQLDGTVT
;
A
#
# COMPACT_ATOMS: atom_id res chain seq x y z
N MET A 1 -2.95 -6.34 -19.15
CA MET A 1 -2.99 -6.71 -17.72
C MET A 1 -2.77 -5.43 -16.93
N PHE A 2 -3.73 -5.02 -16.11
CA PHE A 2 -3.63 -3.83 -15.27
C PHE A 2 -3.18 -4.20 -13.86
N LYS A 3 -2.32 -3.38 -13.28
CA LYS A 3 -1.85 -3.52 -11.90
C LYS A 3 -2.71 -2.64 -10.98
N ILE A 4 -3.33 -3.22 -9.98
CA ILE A 4 -4.16 -2.51 -9.01
C ILE A 4 -3.52 -2.61 -7.63
N LEU A 5 -3.33 -1.48 -6.97
CA LEU A 5 -2.83 -1.41 -5.59
C LEU A 5 -3.98 -1.10 -4.64
N LEU A 6 -4.24 -2.00 -3.69
CA LEU A 6 -5.18 -1.80 -2.59
C LEU A 6 -4.43 -1.34 -1.35
N ILE A 7 -4.88 -0.28 -0.70
CA ILE A 7 -4.30 0.23 0.55
C ILE A 7 -5.42 0.33 1.58
N ASP A 8 -5.45 -0.58 2.54
CA ASP A 8 -6.44 -0.57 3.61
C ASP A 8 -5.88 -1.25 4.86
N ARG A 9 -6.17 -0.72 6.03
CA ARG A 9 -5.76 -1.35 7.29
C ARG A 9 -6.55 -2.62 7.58
N CYS A 10 -7.82 -2.66 7.18
CA CYS A 10 -8.70 -3.79 7.41
C CYS A 10 -8.34 -4.98 6.51
N HIS A 11 -7.93 -6.08 7.13
CA HIS A 11 -7.60 -7.31 6.40
C HIS A 11 -8.79 -7.84 5.60
N PHE A 12 -9.98 -7.83 6.18
CA PHE A 12 -11.19 -8.34 5.51
C PHE A 12 -11.54 -7.55 4.26
N THR A 13 -11.40 -6.22 4.29
CA THR A 13 -11.63 -5.37 3.11
C THR A 13 -10.61 -5.69 2.03
N ARG A 14 -9.32 -5.80 2.38
CA ARG A 14 -8.28 -6.13 1.39
C ARG A 14 -8.53 -7.48 0.73
N THR A 15 -8.71 -8.53 1.55
CA THR A 15 -8.93 -9.88 1.02
C THR A 15 -10.22 -9.96 0.20
N GLY A 16 -11.31 -9.35 0.68
CA GLY A 16 -12.59 -9.36 -0.05
C GLY A 16 -12.51 -8.65 -1.39
N LEU A 17 -11.86 -7.47 -1.44
CA LEU A 17 -11.67 -6.74 -2.70
C LEU A 17 -10.70 -7.46 -3.64
N GLU A 18 -9.62 -8.04 -3.13
CA GLU A 18 -8.66 -8.80 -3.93
C GLU A 18 -9.31 -10.02 -4.58
N GLU A 19 -10.06 -10.81 -3.82
CA GLU A 19 -10.81 -11.95 -4.32
C GLU A 19 -11.89 -11.53 -5.33
N TRP A 20 -12.63 -10.47 -5.03
CA TRP A 20 -13.65 -9.96 -5.92
C TRP A 20 -13.07 -9.43 -7.24
N LEU A 21 -12.00 -8.64 -7.19
CA LEU A 21 -11.31 -8.13 -8.40
C LEU A 21 -10.80 -9.27 -9.30
N ASN A 22 -10.26 -10.33 -8.70
CA ASN A 22 -9.68 -11.43 -9.45
C ASN A 22 -10.72 -12.42 -10.00
N HIS A 23 -11.88 -12.59 -9.35
CA HIS A 23 -12.78 -13.70 -9.61
C HIS A 23 -14.22 -13.31 -10.03
N SER A 24 -14.60 -12.02 -9.95
CA SER A 24 -15.98 -11.60 -10.27
C SER A 24 -16.35 -11.75 -11.74
N GLY A 25 -15.39 -11.78 -12.65
CA GLY A 25 -15.65 -11.77 -14.10
C GLY A 25 -16.19 -10.44 -14.66
N LEU A 26 -16.25 -9.38 -13.82
CA LEU A 26 -16.78 -8.07 -14.22
C LEU A 26 -15.77 -7.22 -14.99
N PHE A 27 -14.51 -7.62 -15.02
CA PHE A 27 -13.44 -6.87 -15.65
C PHE A 27 -13.01 -7.51 -16.95
N PRO A 28 -13.06 -6.76 -18.09
CA PRO A 28 -12.72 -7.30 -19.41
C PRO A 28 -11.22 -7.61 -19.57
N HIS A 29 -10.40 -7.09 -18.65
CA HIS A 29 -8.96 -7.26 -18.69
C HIS A 29 -8.46 -8.06 -17.48
N SER A 30 -7.36 -8.80 -17.66
CA SER A 30 -6.70 -9.45 -16.53
C SER A 30 -6.12 -8.41 -15.58
N LEU A 31 -6.40 -8.58 -14.29
CA LEU A 31 -5.92 -7.73 -13.21
C LEU A 31 -4.79 -8.42 -12.47
N LEU A 32 -3.83 -7.64 -12.00
CA LEU A 32 -2.81 -8.06 -11.05
C LEU A 32 -2.98 -7.19 -9.80
N VAL A 33 -3.56 -7.77 -8.77
CA VAL A 33 -3.90 -7.04 -7.54
C VAL A 33 -2.82 -7.27 -6.49
N THR A 34 -2.39 -6.21 -5.83
CA THR A 34 -1.52 -6.25 -4.65
C THR A 34 -2.16 -5.42 -3.56
N SER A 35 -2.17 -5.94 -2.34
CA SER A 35 -2.78 -5.27 -1.19
C SER A 35 -1.77 -4.95 -0.10
N LEU A 36 -1.86 -3.75 0.48
CA LEU A 36 -0.96 -3.25 1.52
C LEU A 36 -1.73 -2.69 2.70
N ASN A 37 -1.19 -2.90 3.89
CA ASN A 37 -1.74 -2.36 5.14
C ASN A 37 -0.81 -1.31 5.79
N ASN A 38 0.08 -0.72 5.03
CA ASN A 38 1.08 0.21 5.52
C ASN A 38 1.34 1.33 4.51
N LEU A 39 1.24 2.57 4.97
CA LEU A 39 1.39 3.77 4.13
C LEU A 39 2.83 4.01 3.64
N PHE A 40 3.83 3.66 4.46
CA PHE A 40 5.23 3.86 4.08
C PHE A 40 5.61 2.96 2.91
N LEU A 41 5.18 1.68 2.98
CA LEU A 41 5.38 0.74 1.89
C LEU A 41 4.56 1.12 0.66
N ALA A 42 3.34 1.64 0.85
CA ALA A 42 2.45 2.01 -0.25
C ALA A 42 3.09 3.04 -1.20
N LYS A 43 3.69 4.10 -0.64
CA LYS A 43 4.42 5.11 -1.43
C LYS A 43 5.52 4.47 -2.28
N GLU A 44 6.41 3.70 -1.66
CA GLU A 44 7.52 3.07 -2.36
C GLU A 44 7.03 2.07 -3.41
N HIS A 45 5.96 1.34 -3.09
CA HIS A 45 5.35 0.40 -4.03
C HIS A 45 4.76 1.11 -5.25
N ILE A 46 4.07 2.24 -5.08
CA ILE A 46 3.57 3.05 -6.19
C ILE A 46 4.70 3.45 -7.13
N LEU A 47 5.79 3.99 -6.58
CA LEU A 47 6.92 4.48 -7.36
C LEU A 47 7.65 3.37 -8.14
N GLN A 48 7.79 2.18 -7.55
CA GLN A 48 8.56 1.09 -8.15
C GLN A 48 7.69 0.15 -9.00
N TRP A 49 6.51 -0.19 -8.52
CA TRP A 49 5.62 -1.15 -9.18
C TRP A 49 4.76 -0.50 -10.26
N LYS A 50 4.53 0.81 -10.16
CA LYS A 50 3.76 1.63 -11.10
C LYS A 50 2.38 1.01 -11.37
N PRO A 51 1.47 1.05 -10.39
CA PRO A 51 0.10 0.57 -10.57
C PRO A 51 -0.63 1.40 -11.62
N ALA A 52 -1.61 0.82 -12.29
CA ALA A 52 -2.52 1.51 -13.17
C ALA A 52 -3.70 2.16 -12.40
N LEU A 53 -3.94 1.71 -11.16
CA LEU A 53 -4.97 2.23 -10.28
C LEU A 53 -4.57 2.01 -8.82
N VAL A 54 -4.84 3.00 -7.98
CA VAL A 54 -4.76 2.89 -6.51
C VAL A 54 -6.16 2.99 -5.93
N ILE A 55 -6.52 2.04 -5.05
CA ILE A 55 -7.77 2.06 -4.27
C ILE A 55 -7.37 2.07 -2.80
N ALA A 56 -7.74 3.11 -2.05
CA ALA A 56 -7.25 3.28 -0.69
C ALA A 56 -8.32 3.75 0.30
N ASP A 57 -8.32 3.14 1.50
CA ASP A 57 -8.92 3.74 2.70
C ASP A 57 -7.83 4.37 3.57
N LEU A 58 -7.67 5.68 3.45
CA LEU A 58 -6.70 6.42 4.25
C LEU A 58 -7.22 6.73 5.66
N ASN A 59 -8.55 6.72 5.89
CA ASN A 59 -9.15 6.95 7.20
C ASN A 59 -8.75 5.89 8.22
N GLY A 60 -8.59 4.65 7.78
CA GLY A 60 -8.14 3.55 8.63
C GLY A 60 -6.76 3.76 9.27
N PHE A 61 -5.95 4.68 8.73
CA PHE A 61 -4.59 4.95 9.21
C PHE A 61 -4.45 6.20 10.08
N GLN A 62 -5.55 6.85 10.47
CA GLN A 62 -5.49 8.07 11.28
C GLN A 62 -4.73 7.90 12.61
N SER A 63 -4.75 6.69 13.19
CA SER A 63 -3.97 6.39 14.39
C SER A 63 -2.46 6.25 14.15
N ASP A 64 -2.05 6.08 12.89
CA ASP A 64 -0.65 5.85 12.50
C ASP A 64 0.03 7.16 12.06
N ILE A 65 -0.74 8.23 11.89
CA ILE A 65 -0.27 9.55 11.47
C ILE A 65 -0.60 10.59 12.54
N HIS A 66 0.33 11.50 12.78
CA HIS A 66 0.09 12.62 13.71
C HIS A 66 -0.58 13.81 13.02
N HIS A 67 -0.30 14.00 11.73
CA HIS A 67 -0.83 15.07 10.91
C HIS A 67 -1.14 14.55 9.51
N LEU A 68 -2.25 14.99 8.92
CA LEU A 68 -2.68 14.60 7.56
C LEU A 68 -1.61 14.91 6.50
N GLU A 69 -0.79 15.93 6.71
CA GLU A 69 0.32 16.27 5.80
C GLU A 69 1.33 15.13 5.62
N GLN A 70 1.39 14.16 6.51
CA GLN A 70 2.22 12.96 6.36
C GLN A 70 1.75 12.06 5.19
N LEU A 71 0.52 12.24 4.72
CA LEU A 71 0.00 11.59 3.52
C LEU A 71 0.42 12.27 2.22
N SER A 72 0.88 13.53 2.27
CA SER A 72 1.25 14.29 1.06
C SER A 72 2.28 13.58 0.18
N PRO A 73 3.33 12.93 0.70
CA PRO A 73 4.28 12.18 -0.14
C PRO A 73 3.65 10.97 -0.85
N LEU A 74 2.65 10.32 -0.24
CA LEU A 74 1.90 9.23 -0.87
C LEU A 74 1.03 9.76 -2.01
N MET A 75 0.30 10.86 -1.75
CA MET A 75 -0.56 11.49 -2.73
C MET A 75 0.23 12.04 -3.92
N ALA A 76 1.39 12.67 -3.67
CA ALA A 76 2.30 13.12 -4.73
C ALA A 76 2.85 11.95 -5.58
N ALA A 77 3.14 10.81 -4.96
CA ALA A 77 3.55 9.61 -5.70
C ALA A 77 2.42 9.04 -6.57
N SER A 78 1.16 9.33 -6.24
CA SER A 78 -0.04 8.87 -6.95
C SER A 78 -0.57 9.88 -7.96
N GLU A 79 0.04 11.05 -8.15
CA GLU A 79 -0.50 12.19 -8.93
C GLU A 79 -0.88 11.79 -10.37
N ASN A 80 -0.15 10.87 -10.98
CA ASN A 80 -0.40 10.39 -12.34
C ASN A 80 -1.02 8.99 -12.40
N VAL A 81 -1.61 8.55 -11.31
CA VAL A 81 -2.32 7.28 -11.22
C VAL A 81 -3.73 7.56 -10.73
N PRO A 82 -4.79 7.07 -11.41
CA PRO A 82 -6.13 7.17 -10.90
C PRO A 82 -6.19 6.69 -9.45
N PHE A 83 -6.75 7.52 -8.57
CA PHE A 83 -6.84 7.23 -7.15
C PHE A 83 -8.30 7.21 -6.71
N ILE A 84 -8.79 6.04 -6.30
CA ILE A 84 -10.13 5.89 -5.72
C ILE A 84 -9.99 5.85 -4.20
N SER A 85 -10.60 6.84 -3.53
CA SER A 85 -10.67 6.88 -2.07
C SER A 85 -11.89 6.12 -1.60
N LEU A 86 -11.68 5.14 -0.69
CA LEU A 86 -12.75 4.48 0.05
C LEU A 86 -12.82 5.04 1.46
N HIS A 87 -14.01 5.23 1.99
CA HIS A 87 -14.19 5.73 3.36
C HIS A 87 -15.39 5.09 4.06
N THR A 88 -15.32 5.08 5.39
CA THR A 88 -16.41 4.66 6.26
C THR A 88 -16.88 5.89 7.04
N GLY A 89 -18.12 6.36 6.76
CA GLY A 89 -18.66 7.54 7.42
C GLY A 89 -18.03 8.87 6.94
N GLU A 90 -18.34 9.94 7.66
CA GLU A 90 -17.86 11.28 7.38
C GLU A 90 -16.57 11.56 8.15
N ALA A 91 -15.54 12.01 7.43
CA ALA A 91 -14.27 12.47 7.98
C ALA A 91 -13.93 13.83 7.32
N PRO A 92 -14.51 14.94 7.82
CA PRO A 92 -14.42 16.24 7.16
C PRO A 92 -12.97 16.72 6.97
N GLU A 93 -12.10 16.49 7.93
CA GLU A 93 -10.69 16.87 7.83
C GLU A 93 -9.96 16.08 6.73
N MET A 94 -10.18 14.78 6.66
CA MET A 94 -9.62 13.95 5.60
C MET A 94 -10.19 14.33 4.24
N SER A 95 -11.50 14.59 4.16
CA SER A 95 -12.16 15.03 2.93
C SER A 95 -11.57 16.36 2.43
N ALA A 96 -11.41 17.35 3.32
CA ALA A 96 -10.79 18.63 2.99
C ALA A 96 -9.30 18.47 2.56
N PHE A 97 -8.58 17.57 3.19
CA PHE A 97 -7.21 17.24 2.80
C PHE A 97 -7.17 16.62 1.40
N MET A 98 -8.02 15.62 1.14
CA MET A 98 -8.08 14.89 -0.14
C MET A 98 -8.49 15.79 -1.33
N GLN A 99 -9.29 16.83 -1.11
CA GLN A 99 -9.65 17.81 -2.14
C GLN A 99 -8.46 18.59 -2.72
N ARG A 100 -7.30 18.54 -2.07
CA ARG A 100 -6.07 19.19 -2.54
C ARG A 100 -5.33 18.36 -3.60
N PHE A 101 -5.77 17.13 -3.84
CA PHE A 101 -5.13 16.18 -4.74
C PHE A 101 -6.10 15.68 -5.82
N PRO A 102 -5.58 15.26 -6.99
CA PRO A 102 -6.41 14.70 -8.04
C PRO A 102 -6.90 13.28 -7.62
N VAL A 103 -8.07 13.22 -7.01
CA VAL A 103 -8.75 11.96 -6.68
C VAL A 103 -9.77 11.67 -7.77
N TRP A 104 -9.68 10.47 -8.37
CA TRP A 104 -10.60 10.04 -9.43
C TRP A 104 -12.04 9.92 -8.93
N ALA A 105 -12.20 9.24 -7.81
CA ALA A 105 -13.49 9.07 -7.14
C ALA A 105 -13.33 8.91 -5.64
N SER A 106 -14.35 9.35 -4.89
CA SER A 106 -14.47 9.11 -3.46
C SER A 106 -15.76 8.34 -3.20
N LEU A 107 -15.65 7.11 -2.69
CA LEU A 107 -16.76 6.18 -2.52
C LEU A 107 -16.84 5.68 -1.07
N GLN A 108 -18.04 5.41 -0.61
CA GLN A 108 -18.23 4.74 0.68
C GLN A 108 -17.90 3.24 0.55
N LYS A 109 -17.38 2.63 1.61
CA LYS A 109 -17.09 1.17 1.64
C LYS A 109 -18.34 0.29 1.46
N ASN A 110 -19.53 0.82 1.69
CA ASN A 110 -20.79 0.14 1.45
C ASN A 110 -21.40 0.43 0.06
N THR A 111 -20.66 1.10 -0.83
CA THR A 111 -21.07 1.30 -2.22
C THR A 111 -21.31 -0.05 -2.90
N ALA A 112 -22.36 -0.13 -3.71
CA ALA A 112 -22.67 -1.35 -4.48
C ALA A 112 -21.48 -1.76 -5.36
N LEU A 113 -21.24 -3.08 -5.45
CA LEU A 113 -20.10 -3.61 -6.22
C LEU A 113 -20.21 -3.28 -7.72
N ASP A 114 -21.42 -3.15 -8.25
CA ASP A 114 -21.63 -2.73 -9.65
C ASP A 114 -21.11 -1.30 -9.87
N THR A 115 -21.46 -0.36 -9.00
CA THR A 115 -20.96 1.03 -9.06
C THR A 115 -19.44 1.09 -8.89
N LEU A 116 -18.90 0.27 -7.99
CA LEU A 116 -17.44 0.18 -7.81
C LEU A 116 -16.77 -0.38 -9.07
N SER A 117 -17.36 -1.41 -9.70
CA SER A 117 -16.81 -2.00 -10.92
C SER A 117 -16.83 -1.03 -12.11
N GLU A 118 -17.92 -0.27 -12.28
CA GLU A 118 -18.02 0.79 -13.28
C GLU A 118 -16.94 1.87 -13.06
N THR A 119 -16.81 2.36 -11.82
CA THR A 119 -15.80 3.36 -11.47
C THR A 119 -14.36 2.88 -11.72
N ILE A 120 -14.07 1.61 -11.42
CA ILE A 120 -12.76 0.99 -11.69
C ILE A 120 -12.52 0.88 -13.19
N ASN A 121 -13.49 0.38 -13.95
CA ASN A 121 -13.37 0.26 -15.40
C ASN A 121 -13.16 1.61 -16.06
N ASP A 122 -13.90 2.65 -15.66
CA ASP A 122 -13.72 4.00 -16.14
C ASP A 122 -12.33 4.55 -15.84
N ALA A 123 -11.84 4.36 -14.63
CA ALA A 123 -10.50 4.78 -14.22
C ALA A 123 -9.39 4.09 -15.03
N LEU A 124 -9.56 2.81 -15.35
CA LEU A 124 -8.56 2.04 -16.10
C LEU A 124 -8.59 2.30 -17.62
N THR A 125 -9.73 2.74 -18.16
CA THR A 125 -9.91 2.92 -19.61
C THR A 125 -9.77 4.37 -20.06
N THR A 126 -10.13 5.34 -19.23
CA THR A 126 -10.16 6.76 -19.58
C THR A 126 -8.86 7.47 -19.26
N HIS A 127 -8.07 6.94 -18.30
CA HIS A 127 -6.84 7.56 -17.88
C HIS A 127 -5.71 7.31 -18.90
N GLU A 128 -5.43 8.30 -19.77
CA GLU A 128 -4.20 8.33 -20.54
C GLU A 128 -3.04 8.60 -19.58
N VAL A 129 -2.03 7.72 -19.58
CA VAL A 129 -0.83 7.87 -18.75
C VAL A 129 -0.08 9.13 -19.18
N CYS A 130 -0.29 10.22 -18.47
CA CYS A 130 0.51 11.43 -18.62
C CYS A 130 1.84 11.21 -17.89
N GLU A 131 2.97 11.52 -18.53
CA GLU A 131 4.27 11.44 -17.84
C GLU A 131 4.30 12.42 -16.65
N PRO A 132 4.80 11.99 -15.47
CA PRO A 132 4.78 12.80 -14.27
C PRO A 132 5.57 14.10 -14.45
N ALA A 133 4.93 15.22 -14.12
CA ALA A 133 5.56 16.54 -14.14
C ALA A 133 6.68 16.69 -13.08
N TYR A 134 6.66 15.86 -12.04
CA TYR A 134 7.65 15.84 -10.97
C TYR A 134 8.26 14.43 -10.81
N MET A 135 9.59 14.35 -10.83
CA MET A 135 10.33 13.13 -10.57
C MET A 135 10.37 12.85 -9.06
N VAL A 136 9.37 12.18 -8.53
CA VAL A 136 9.42 11.64 -7.17
C VAL A 136 10.29 10.38 -7.21
N THR A 137 11.48 10.44 -6.61
CA THR A 137 12.39 9.29 -6.58
C THR A 137 12.09 8.38 -5.39
N PRO A 138 12.06 7.05 -5.60
CA PRO A 138 11.94 6.09 -4.50
C PRO A 138 13.09 6.25 -3.50
N LEU A 139 12.79 6.17 -2.20
CA LEU A 139 13.81 6.16 -1.14
C LEU A 139 14.47 4.80 -0.99
N LEU A 140 13.71 3.73 -1.26
CA LEU A 140 14.19 2.36 -1.16
C LEU A 140 14.70 1.86 -2.51
N THR A 141 15.72 1.02 -2.46
CA THR A 141 16.13 0.22 -3.62
C THR A 141 15.15 -0.94 -3.84
N LYS A 142 15.12 -1.52 -5.04
CA LYS A 142 14.28 -2.68 -5.35
C LYS A 142 14.48 -3.86 -4.40
N GLN A 143 15.71 -4.05 -3.89
CA GLN A 143 15.99 -5.11 -2.92
C GLN A 143 15.47 -4.77 -1.52
N GLU A 144 15.61 -3.51 -1.09
CA GLU A 144 15.05 -3.04 0.17
C GLU A 144 13.52 -3.14 0.16
N GLU A 145 12.87 -2.79 -0.96
CA GLU A 145 11.42 -2.96 -1.11
C GLU A 145 10.99 -4.43 -0.98
N ARG A 146 11.69 -5.35 -1.64
CA ARG A 146 11.40 -6.80 -1.52
C ARG A 146 11.57 -7.30 -0.09
N VAL A 147 12.64 -6.87 0.58
CA VAL A 147 12.86 -7.22 1.99
C VAL A 147 11.74 -6.65 2.85
N LEU A 148 11.31 -5.41 2.60
CA LEU A 148 10.23 -4.76 3.34
C LEU A 148 8.90 -5.49 3.13
N SER A 149 8.54 -5.85 1.90
CA SER A 149 7.32 -6.62 1.60
C SER A 149 7.25 -7.92 2.39
N LEU A 150 8.31 -8.74 2.30
CA LEU A 150 8.36 -10.02 3.03
C LEU A 150 8.36 -9.83 4.56
N TRP A 151 9.01 -8.75 5.02
CA TRP A 151 9.00 -8.42 6.43
C TRP A 151 7.59 -8.04 6.92
N MET A 152 6.83 -7.32 6.11
CA MET A 152 5.45 -6.94 6.42
C MET A 152 4.47 -8.12 6.36
N GLU A 153 4.78 -9.15 5.58
CA GLU A 153 4.07 -10.43 5.59
C GLU A 153 4.34 -11.25 6.88
N GLY A 154 5.21 -10.75 7.79
CA GLY A 154 5.57 -11.42 9.03
C GLY A 154 6.68 -12.47 8.87
N ASP A 155 7.40 -12.48 7.75
CA ASP A 155 8.49 -13.41 7.53
C ASP A 155 9.68 -13.13 8.45
N SER A 156 10.21 -14.19 9.06
CA SER A 156 11.43 -14.13 9.86
C SER A 156 12.65 -13.81 8.99
N ASN A 157 13.74 -13.32 9.60
CA ASN A 157 14.98 -13.03 8.87
C ASN A 157 15.51 -14.24 8.09
N GLN A 158 15.36 -15.44 8.63
CA GLN A 158 15.78 -16.67 7.97
C GLN A 158 14.90 -16.98 6.75
N LYS A 159 13.60 -16.80 6.86
CA LYS A 159 12.65 -16.97 5.75
C LYS A 159 12.92 -15.99 4.62
N ILE A 160 13.12 -14.71 4.96
CA ILE A 160 13.46 -13.67 3.98
C ILE A 160 14.79 -14.01 3.28
N ALA A 161 15.80 -14.39 4.05
CA ALA A 161 17.11 -14.80 3.53
C ALA A 161 16.98 -15.94 2.53
N SER A 162 16.19 -16.97 2.87
CA SER A 162 15.92 -18.12 1.99
C SER A 162 15.16 -17.71 0.72
N LYS A 163 14.06 -16.94 0.85
CA LYS A 163 13.23 -16.49 -0.30
C LYS A 163 14.02 -15.63 -1.28
N LEU A 164 14.92 -14.78 -0.78
CA LEU A 164 15.71 -13.86 -1.61
C LEU A 164 17.11 -14.39 -1.96
N SER A 165 17.46 -15.60 -1.51
CA SER A 165 18.79 -16.21 -1.72
C SER A 165 19.94 -15.31 -1.24
N ILE A 166 19.79 -14.68 -0.08
CA ILE A 166 20.79 -13.81 0.56
C ILE A 166 21.11 -14.29 1.98
N ASN A 167 22.17 -13.73 2.57
CA ASN A 167 22.55 -14.06 3.94
C ASN A 167 21.64 -13.35 4.96
N GLY A 168 21.36 -14.00 6.10
CA GLY A 168 20.57 -13.40 7.19
C GLY A 168 21.16 -12.09 7.73
N LYS A 169 22.50 -11.94 7.76
CA LYS A 169 23.17 -10.68 8.11
C LYS A 169 22.83 -9.57 7.10
N THR A 170 22.71 -9.93 5.81
CA THR A 170 22.32 -9.00 4.74
C THR A 170 20.88 -8.54 4.92
N VAL A 171 19.95 -9.44 5.31
CA VAL A 171 18.57 -9.07 5.64
C VAL A 171 18.52 -8.07 6.79
N TYR A 172 19.31 -8.30 7.85
CA TYR A 172 19.42 -7.36 8.97
C TYR A 172 19.90 -5.98 8.53
N THR A 173 20.92 -5.93 7.66
CA THR A 173 21.44 -4.68 7.09
C THR A 173 20.37 -3.95 6.28
N TYR A 174 19.63 -4.66 5.42
CA TYR A 174 18.52 -4.07 4.67
C TYR A 174 17.43 -3.53 5.60
N LYS A 175 17.00 -4.29 6.60
CA LYS A 175 16.02 -3.83 7.59
C LYS A 175 16.47 -2.55 8.33
N ARG A 176 17.76 -2.48 8.69
CA ARG A 176 18.33 -1.28 9.30
C ARG A 176 18.28 -0.08 8.34
N ASN A 177 18.71 -0.27 7.09
CA ASN A 177 18.72 0.80 6.08
C ASN A 177 17.31 1.28 5.78
N ILE A 178 16.34 0.37 5.66
CA ILE A 178 14.92 0.67 5.47
C ILE A 178 14.41 1.54 6.61
N ARG A 179 14.68 1.16 7.87
CA ARG A 179 14.29 1.97 9.04
C ARG A 179 14.86 3.38 8.98
N MET A 180 16.13 3.51 8.64
CA MET A 180 16.78 4.82 8.53
C MET A 180 16.17 5.67 7.41
N LYS A 181 15.95 5.09 6.24
CA LYS A 181 15.41 5.78 5.07
C LYS A 181 13.95 6.21 5.26
N LEU A 182 13.14 5.38 5.92
CA LEU A 182 11.74 5.64 6.17
C LEU A 182 11.48 6.36 7.50
N HIS A 183 12.54 6.78 8.21
CA HIS A 183 12.46 7.44 9.52
C HIS A 183 11.61 6.68 10.55
N MET A 184 11.68 5.34 10.49
CA MET A 184 10.95 4.47 11.42
C MET A 184 11.67 4.45 12.77
N ASP A 185 11.13 5.16 13.77
CA ASP A 185 11.68 5.13 15.10
C ASP A 185 11.52 3.72 15.71
N THR A 186 12.54 3.27 16.45
CA THR A 186 12.55 1.96 17.11
C THR A 186 11.45 1.81 18.17
N ARG A 187 10.87 2.90 18.66
CA ARG A 187 9.79 2.92 19.65
C ARG A 187 8.39 2.84 19.05
N TYR A 188 8.23 3.18 17.78
CA TYR A 188 6.98 3.12 17.05
C TYR A 188 7.20 2.34 15.76
N SER A 189 7.55 1.05 15.90
CA SER A 189 7.53 0.18 14.73
C SER A 189 6.08 0.07 14.26
N PRO A 190 5.74 0.42 13.01
CA PRO A 190 4.41 0.16 12.44
C PRO A 190 4.09 -1.34 12.41
N PHE A 191 5.02 -2.18 12.86
CA PHE A 191 4.92 -3.63 12.97
C PHE A 191 4.49 -4.12 14.37
N LEU A 192 4.21 -3.22 15.34
CA LEU A 192 3.76 -3.62 16.68
C LEU A 192 2.38 -4.27 16.74
N SER A 193 1.68 -4.40 15.63
CA SER A 193 0.42 -5.15 15.55
C SER A 193 0.59 -6.63 15.17
N LEU A 194 1.79 -7.09 14.89
CA LEU A 194 2.05 -8.52 14.70
C LEU A 194 2.65 -9.07 16.00
N PRO A 195 1.99 -10.04 16.68
CA PRO A 195 2.60 -10.70 17.81
C PRO A 195 3.90 -11.35 17.33
N GLU A 196 5.04 -10.93 17.88
CA GLU A 196 6.26 -11.71 17.80
C GLU A 196 5.94 -13.06 18.43
N HIS A 197 5.79 -14.10 17.60
CA HIS A 197 5.85 -15.45 18.11
C HIS A 197 7.23 -15.62 18.75
N GLN A 198 7.23 -15.55 20.07
CA GLN A 198 8.34 -16.01 20.89
C GLN A 198 8.66 -17.45 20.49
N LEU A 199 9.69 -17.61 19.68
CA LEU A 199 10.42 -18.85 19.51
C LEU A 199 11.81 -18.63 20.10
N ASP A 200 11.86 -18.34 21.38
CA ASP A 200 13.02 -18.68 22.18
C ASP A 200 12.82 -20.08 22.75
N GLY A 201 13.27 -21.04 21.95
CA GLY A 201 13.49 -22.38 22.43
C GLY A 201 14.63 -22.35 23.43
N THR A 202 14.28 -22.53 24.68
CA THR A 202 15.15 -22.96 25.76
C THR A 202 16.09 -24.09 25.28
N VAL A 203 17.37 -23.79 25.28
CA VAL A 203 18.42 -24.84 25.28
C VAL A 203 18.81 -25.06 26.73
N THR A 204 18.47 -26.20 27.22
CA THR A 204 19.18 -26.86 28.35
C THR A 204 20.26 -27.71 27.77
#